data_97023e84f84a70a4900aae672f7f9678
#
_entry.id   97023e84f84a70a4900aae672f7f9678
#
_cell.length_a   1.000
_cell.length_b   1.000
_cell.length_c   1.000
_cell.angle_alpha   90.00
_cell.angle_beta   90.00
_cell.angle_gamma   90.00
#
_symmetry.space_group_name_H-M   'P 1'
#
loop_
_entity.id
_entity.type
_entity.pdbx_description
1 polymer ?
#
loop_
_entity_poly.entity_id
_entity_poly.type
_entity_poly.pdbx_seq_one_letter_code
_entity_poly.pdbx_strand_id
1 'polypeptide(L)'
;MKHKQILTSAFTIMLVLSIVMFMANQPSASAHAIFLGKNEKNLDIELSPPEPLFYPKKDGYFYPGSPKITENLEVINVGDVPFRICRFNATSNGNIRLADGLEMEILELGKGKGEKPNLLYNGTLSSLTEGMEVNGKSAVPQGKSVALQFTVWMPETAGSEYQGLNMTADIAVTVRFPPAK
;
A
#
# COMPACT_ATOMS: atom_id res chain seq x y z
N MET A 1 20.73 -41.72 -7.40
CA MET A 1 20.71 -40.26 -7.65
C MET A 1 19.59 -39.66 -6.82
N LYS A 2 19.92 -38.91 -5.76
CA LYS A 2 18.92 -38.27 -4.84
C LYS A 2 18.60 -36.90 -5.37
N HIS A 3 17.36 -36.68 -5.84
CA HIS A 3 16.84 -35.35 -6.16
C HIS A 3 16.68 -34.55 -4.86
N LYS A 4 17.54 -33.56 -4.65
CA LYS A 4 17.30 -32.50 -3.66
C LYS A 4 16.20 -31.59 -4.22
N GLN A 5 15.00 -31.70 -3.70
CA GLN A 5 13.99 -30.67 -3.84
C GLN A 5 14.45 -29.46 -3.04
N ILE A 6 14.83 -28.40 -3.76
CA ILE A 6 15.07 -27.07 -3.17
C ILE A 6 13.69 -26.48 -2.92
N LEU A 7 13.24 -26.58 -1.68
CA LEU A 7 12.04 -25.87 -1.22
C LEU A 7 12.39 -24.39 -1.15
N THR A 8 12.06 -23.63 -2.17
CA THR A 8 12.15 -22.17 -2.15
C THR A 8 11.01 -21.65 -1.27
N SER A 9 11.29 -21.52 0.02
CA SER A 9 10.38 -20.88 0.96
C SER A 9 10.37 -19.38 0.66
N ALA A 10 9.34 -18.91 -0.03
CA ALA A 10 9.11 -17.48 -0.24
C ALA A 10 8.61 -16.90 1.07
N PHE A 11 9.48 -16.21 1.81
CA PHE A 11 9.10 -15.42 2.97
C PHE A 11 8.40 -14.14 2.52
N THR A 12 7.16 -13.99 2.92
CA THR A 12 6.33 -12.83 2.65
C THR A 12 6.13 -12.07 3.96
N ILE A 13 6.50 -10.80 4.00
CA ILE A 13 6.13 -9.88 5.09
C ILE A 13 4.97 -9.03 4.60
N MET A 14 3.91 -9.03 5.37
CA MET A 14 2.73 -8.20 5.15
C MET A 14 2.78 -7.03 6.15
N LEU A 15 2.87 -5.82 5.63
CA LEU A 15 2.79 -4.59 6.39
C LEU A 15 1.44 -3.92 6.11
N VAL A 16 0.71 -3.59 7.17
CA VAL A 16 -0.60 -2.94 7.08
C VAL A 16 -0.43 -1.43 7.24
N LEU A 17 -0.82 -0.69 6.20
CA LEU A 17 -0.92 0.76 6.21
C LEU A 17 -2.39 1.17 6.33
N SER A 18 -2.75 1.88 7.39
CA SER A 18 -4.12 2.37 7.56
C SER A 18 -4.36 3.64 6.76
N ILE A 19 -5.29 3.58 5.81
CA ILE A 19 -5.87 4.74 5.14
C ILE A 19 -7.19 5.03 5.83
N VAL A 20 -7.21 6.07 6.69
CA VAL A 20 -8.43 6.46 7.41
C VAL A 20 -9.18 7.49 6.59
N MET A 21 -10.33 7.10 6.04
CA MET A 21 -11.29 8.00 5.44
C MET A 21 -12.45 8.17 6.43
N PHE A 22 -12.40 9.23 7.24
CA PHE A 22 -13.34 9.41 8.36
C PHE A 22 -14.25 10.62 8.19
N MET A 23 -15.55 10.43 8.43
CA MET A 23 -16.45 11.47 8.89
C MET A 23 -16.57 11.35 10.42
N ALA A 24 -15.97 12.31 11.14
CA ALA A 24 -16.08 12.57 12.59
C ALA A 24 -15.47 11.57 13.60
N ASN A 25 -14.47 12.08 14.32
CA ASN A 25 -13.96 11.70 15.64
C ASN A 25 -13.23 10.35 15.82
N GLN A 26 -11.95 10.50 15.98
CA GLN A 26 -10.88 9.70 16.58
C GLN A 26 -9.88 9.12 15.58
N PRO A 27 -8.60 9.49 15.70
CA PRO A 27 -7.54 8.89 14.92
C PRO A 27 -6.94 7.70 15.66
N SER A 28 -6.90 6.56 15.03
CA SER A 28 -5.93 5.53 15.38
C SER A 28 -5.58 4.72 14.15
N ALA A 29 -4.54 5.13 13.46
CA ALA A 29 -3.88 4.28 12.49
C ALA A 29 -2.66 3.68 13.15
N SER A 30 -2.54 2.38 13.14
CA SER A 30 -1.33 1.68 13.54
C SER A 30 -0.81 0.89 12.36
N ALA A 31 0.45 1.14 12.02
CA ALA A 31 1.17 0.28 11.10
C ALA A 31 1.65 -0.96 11.87
N HIS A 32 1.23 -2.15 11.45
CA HIS A 32 1.70 -3.40 12.02
C HIS A 32 2.55 -4.15 11.01
N ALA A 33 3.79 -4.47 11.39
CA ALA A 33 4.61 -5.44 10.68
C ALA A 33 4.38 -6.83 11.31
N ILE A 34 3.98 -7.81 10.50
CA ILE A 34 3.83 -9.19 10.94
C ILE A 34 5.03 -9.98 10.43
N PHE A 35 5.86 -10.46 11.36
CA PHE A 35 6.97 -11.34 11.08
C PHE A 35 6.51 -12.80 11.05
N LEU A 36 6.63 -13.45 9.91
CA LEU A 36 6.45 -14.89 9.78
C LEU A 36 7.76 -15.53 9.29
N GLY A 37 8.57 -16.02 10.21
CA GLY A 37 9.68 -16.89 9.85
C GLY A 37 10.94 -16.77 10.71
N LYS A 38 11.41 -17.93 11.12
CA LYS A 38 12.62 -18.15 11.91
C LYS A 38 13.77 -18.49 10.95
N ASN A 39 14.47 -17.50 10.43
CA ASN A 39 15.72 -17.68 9.69
C ASN A 39 16.65 -16.51 9.99
N GLU A 40 17.94 -16.75 9.92
CA GLU A 40 19.04 -15.84 10.28
C GLU A 40 19.14 -14.54 9.43
N LYS A 41 18.26 -14.38 8.43
CA LYS A 41 18.17 -13.17 7.60
C LYS A 41 16.90 -12.43 7.94
N ASN A 42 17.05 -11.23 8.48
CA ASN A 42 15.94 -10.39 8.90
C ASN A 42 15.44 -9.53 7.74
N LEU A 43 14.19 -9.78 7.32
CA LEU A 43 13.47 -8.88 6.44
C LEU A 43 12.60 -7.98 7.32
N ASP A 44 12.98 -6.73 7.45
CA ASP A 44 12.30 -5.77 8.31
C ASP A 44 12.09 -4.46 7.57
N ILE A 45 10.91 -3.86 7.71
CA ILE A 45 10.56 -2.62 7.02
C ILE A 45 9.88 -1.65 7.97
N GLU A 46 10.15 -0.37 7.74
CA GLU A 46 9.54 0.76 8.41
C GLU A 46 8.80 1.62 7.38
N LEU A 47 7.70 2.24 7.80
CA LEU A 47 6.93 3.18 6.99
C LEU A 47 7.12 4.61 7.49
N SER A 48 7.24 5.53 6.54
CA SER A 48 7.30 6.97 6.82
C SER A 48 6.45 7.74 5.81
N PRO A 49 5.51 8.59 6.26
CA PRO A 49 5.14 8.86 7.64
C PRO A 49 4.40 7.68 8.31
N PRO A 50 4.49 7.55 9.64
CA PRO A 50 3.78 6.51 10.39
C PRO A 50 2.29 6.83 10.60
N GLU A 51 1.86 8.03 10.23
CA GLU A 51 0.48 8.52 10.37
C GLU A 51 -0.40 8.13 9.18
N PRO A 52 -1.74 8.19 9.32
CA PRO A 52 -2.64 7.95 8.19
C PRO A 52 -2.28 8.84 7.01
N LEU A 53 -2.20 8.26 5.81
CA LEU A 53 -1.91 9.03 4.59
C LEU A 53 -3.01 10.05 4.28
N PHE A 54 -4.27 9.62 4.42
CA PHE A 54 -5.43 10.45 4.11
C PHE A 54 -6.33 10.58 5.32
N TYR A 55 -6.75 11.82 5.67
CA TYR A 55 -7.70 12.06 6.74
C TYR A 55 -8.45 13.41 6.55
N PRO A 56 -9.73 13.50 6.95
CA PRO A 56 -10.59 14.61 6.58
C PRO A 56 -10.11 16.00 7.02
N LYS A 57 -9.42 16.12 8.14
CA LYS A 57 -8.91 17.43 8.62
C LYS A 57 -7.87 18.02 7.68
N LYS A 58 -7.11 17.17 6.98
CA LYS A 58 -6.06 17.60 6.04
C LYS A 58 -6.60 17.66 4.62
N ASP A 59 -7.29 16.61 4.21
CA ASP A 59 -7.57 16.32 2.81
C ASP A 59 -9.00 16.67 2.41
N GLY A 60 -9.89 16.96 3.39
CA GLY A 60 -11.29 17.22 3.14
C GLY A 60 -12.10 15.93 2.91
N TYR A 61 -13.25 16.09 2.27
CA TYR A 61 -14.17 14.99 1.97
C TYR A 61 -14.13 14.64 0.49
N PHE A 62 -14.30 13.37 0.18
CA PHE A 62 -14.50 12.91 -1.19
C PHE A 62 -15.96 13.13 -1.60
N TYR A 63 -16.13 13.72 -2.78
CA TYR A 63 -17.41 13.87 -3.47
C TYR A 63 -17.19 13.71 -4.97
N PRO A 64 -18.21 13.38 -5.76
CA PRO A 64 -18.07 13.23 -7.21
C PRO A 64 -17.41 14.44 -7.84
N GLY A 65 -16.31 14.21 -8.57
CA GLY A 65 -15.51 15.28 -9.18
C GLY A 65 -14.62 16.06 -8.22
N SER A 66 -14.47 15.63 -6.96
CA SER A 66 -13.50 16.23 -6.03
C SER A 66 -12.08 16.16 -6.59
N PRO A 67 -11.20 17.11 -6.25
CA PRO A 67 -9.79 17.04 -6.64
C PRO A 67 -9.15 15.73 -6.21
N LYS A 68 -8.23 15.24 -7.03
CA LYS A 68 -7.38 14.10 -6.67
C LYS A 68 -6.49 14.47 -5.48
N ILE A 69 -6.48 13.64 -4.47
CA ILE A 69 -5.62 13.79 -3.29
C ILE A 69 -4.44 12.85 -3.44
N THR A 70 -3.23 13.37 -3.33
CA THR A 70 -1.99 12.62 -3.54
C THR A 70 -1.11 12.71 -2.31
N GLU A 71 -0.66 11.57 -1.81
CA GLU A 71 0.24 11.43 -0.67
C GLU A 71 1.37 10.46 -0.97
N ASN A 72 2.51 10.69 -0.33
CA ASN A 72 3.69 9.86 -0.49
C ASN A 72 3.96 9.04 0.78
N LEU A 73 4.40 7.81 0.57
CA LEU A 73 4.83 6.89 1.61
C LEU A 73 6.22 6.36 1.28
N GLU A 74 7.15 6.40 2.21
CA GLU A 74 8.41 5.68 2.09
C GLU A 74 8.33 4.33 2.78
N VAL A 75 8.77 3.28 2.07
CA VAL A 75 8.98 1.94 2.61
C VAL A 75 10.48 1.76 2.77
N ILE A 76 10.94 1.77 4.02
CA ILE A 76 12.35 1.77 4.40
C ILE A 76 12.77 0.35 4.75
N ASN A 77 13.91 -0.11 4.23
CA ASN A 77 14.49 -1.40 4.60
C ASN A 77 15.37 -1.22 5.84
N VAL A 78 14.87 -1.64 6.99
CA VAL A 78 15.62 -1.68 8.25
C VAL A 78 16.17 -3.09 8.57
N GLY A 79 15.83 -4.08 7.73
CA GLY A 79 16.35 -5.45 7.81
C GLY A 79 17.67 -5.64 7.04
N ASP A 80 18.17 -6.88 7.03
CA ASP A 80 19.50 -7.24 6.49
C ASP A 80 19.49 -7.61 5.01
N VAL A 81 18.30 -7.84 4.45
CA VAL A 81 18.16 -8.38 3.09
C VAL A 81 17.39 -7.43 2.20
N PRO A 82 17.71 -7.36 0.90
CA PRO A 82 16.95 -6.54 -0.04
C PRO A 82 15.54 -7.09 -0.22
N PHE A 83 14.59 -6.20 -0.46
CA PHE A 83 13.22 -6.57 -0.80
C PHE A 83 12.73 -5.91 -2.10
N ARG A 84 11.58 -6.38 -2.60
CA ARG A 84 10.74 -5.72 -3.61
C ARG A 84 9.29 -5.73 -3.15
N ILE A 85 8.55 -4.69 -3.52
CA ILE A 85 7.10 -4.66 -3.35
C ILE A 85 6.49 -5.68 -4.30
N CYS A 86 5.58 -6.52 -3.79
CA CYS A 86 4.98 -7.59 -4.58
C CYS A 86 3.46 -7.68 -4.49
N ARG A 87 2.82 -7.07 -3.51
CA ARG A 87 1.36 -7.12 -3.38
C ARG A 87 0.83 -5.95 -2.57
N PHE A 88 -0.37 -5.50 -2.93
CA PHE A 88 -1.23 -4.66 -2.10
C PHE A 88 -2.50 -5.41 -1.75
N ASN A 89 -3.02 -5.17 -0.54
CA ASN A 89 -4.30 -5.68 -0.09
C ASN A 89 -4.98 -4.62 0.76
N ALA A 90 -6.26 -4.37 0.54
CA ALA A 90 -7.04 -3.45 1.36
C ALA A 90 -7.98 -4.20 2.30
N THR A 91 -8.12 -3.69 3.50
CA THR A 91 -9.17 -4.10 4.44
C THR A 91 -9.98 -2.87 4.78
N SER A 92 -11.27 -2.91 4.59
CA SER A 92 -12.18 -1.80 4.84
C SER A 92 -13.07 -2.07 6.04
N ASN A 93 -13.36 -1.01 6.82
CA ASN A 93 -14.31 -1.02 7.92
C ASN A 93 -15.29 0.13 7.73
N GLY A 94 -16.57 -0.10 8.00
CA GLY A 94 -17.67 0.83 7.72
C GLY A 94 -18.44 0.46 6.46
N ASN A 95 -18.86 1.45 5.66
CA ASN A 95 -19.66 1.19 4.47
C ASN A 95 -18.78 0.82 3.27
N ILE A 96 -18.64 -0.49 2.99
CA ILE A 96 -17.80 -1.02 1.91
C ILE A 96 -18.20 -0.49 0.52
N ARG A 97 -19.46 -0.09 0.30
CA ARG A 97 -19.89 0.49 -0.98
C ARG A 97 -19.11 1.74 -1.35
N LEU A 98 -18.60 2.50 -0.35
CA LEU A 98 -17.78 3.67 -0.62
C LEU A 98 -16.47 3.30 -1.32
N ALA A 99 -15.93 2.12 -1.06
CA ALA A 99 -14.73 1.62 -1.73
C ALA A 99 -14.93 1.40 -3.24
N ASP A 100 -16.17 1.09 -3.68
CA ASP A 100 -16.52 0.95 -5.10
C ASP A 100 -16.54 2.32 -5.81
N GLY A 101 -16.88 3.39 -5.09
CA GLY A 101 -16.93 4.76 -5.61
C GLY A 101 -15.59 5.48 -5.59
N LEU A 102 -14.57 4.92 -4.97
CA LEU A 102 -13.24 5.54 -4.87
C LEU A 102 -12.25 4.86 -5.81
N GLU A 103 -11.66 5.65 -6.67
CA GLU A 103 -10.55 5.26 -7.53
C GLU A 103 -9.22 5.52 -6.82
N MET A 104 -8.25 4.65 -7.06
CA MET A 104 -6.90 4.75 -6.50
C MET A 104 -5.85 4.45 -7.55
N GLU A 105 -4.78 5.24 -7.53
CA GLU A 105 -3.55 4.97 -8.27
C GLU A 105 -2.39 4.83 -7.29
N ILE A 106 -1.52 3.83 -7.50
CA ILE A 106 -0.29 3.65 -6.72
C ILE A 106 0.89 3.60 -7.68
N LEU A 107 1.82 4.53 -7.51
CA LEU A 107 3.05 4.62 -8.27
C LEU A 107 4.27 4.31 -7.39
N GLU A 108 5.21 3.53 -7.88
CA GLU A 108 6.57 3.45 -7.35
C GLU A 108 7.38 4.56 -8.01
N LEU A 109 7.83 5.52 -7.21
CA LEU A 109 8.58 6.67 -7.72
C LEU A 109 10.02 6.28 -8.07
N GLY A 110 10.52 6.84 -9.17
CA GLY A 110 11.91 6.65 -9.58
C GLY A 110 12.89 7.32 -8.62
N LYS A 111 14.08 6.74 -8.47
CA LYS A 111 15.14 7.25 -7.57
C LYS A 111 16.01 8.33 -8.21
N GLY A 112 15.97 8.47 -9.53
CA GLY A 112 16.82 9.36 -10.31
C GLY A 112 16.05 10.49 -10.99
N LYS A 113 16.76 11.62 -11.25
CA LYS A 113 16.20 12.73 -12.01
C LYS A 113 15.86 12.26 -13.42
N GLY A 114 14.55 12.29 -13.77
CA GLY A 114 14.05 11.85 -15.09
C GLY A 114 13.65 10.36 -15.17
N GLU A 115 13.79 9.59 -14.10
CA GLU A 115 13.26 8.23 -14.06
C GLU A 115 11.73 8.26 -13.98
N LYS A 116 11.08 7.54 -14.89
CA LYS A 116 9.62 7.50 -14.94
C LYS A 116 9.07 6.64 -13.80
N PRO A 117 8.02 7.11 -13.11
CA PRO A 117 7.32 6.30 -12.12
C PRO A 117 6.84 4.97 -12.72
N ASN A 118 6.79 3.95 -11.90
CA ASN A 118 6.27 2.65 -12.25
C ASN A 118 4.84 2.52 -11.71
N LEU A 119 3.87 2.36 -12.59
CA LEU A 119 2.49 2.12 -12.19
C LEU A 119 2.40 0.72 -11.57
N LEU A 120 2.01 0.67 -10.30
CA LEU A 120 1.79 -0.57 -9.56
C LEU A 120 0.31 -0.94 -9.50
N TYR A 121 -0.56 0.06 -9.37
CA TYR A 121 -2.00 -0.15 -9.30
C TYR A 121 -2.77 1.03 -9.90
N ASN A 122 -3.89 0.72 -10.55
CA ASN A 122 -4.89 1.70 -10.97
C ASN A 122 -6.26 0.98 -11.04
N GLY A 123 -7.20 1.42 -10.20
CA GLY A 123 -8.54 0.82 -10.11
C GLY A 123 -9.29 1.28 -8.87
N THR A 124 -10.43 0.64 -8.57
CA THR A 124 -11.22 0.98 -7.39
C THR A 124 -10.57 0.49 -6.10
N LEU A 125 -10.79 1.20 -5.00
CA LEU A 125 -10.30 0.74 -3.69
C LEU A 125 -10.86 -0.64 -3.32
N SER A 126 -12.10 -0.96 -3.73
CA SER A 126 -12.71 -2.27 -3.49
C SER A 126 -11.94 -3.41 -4.17
N SER A 127 -11.38 -3.19 -5.35
CA SER A 127 -10.59 -4.21 -6.07
C SER A 127 -9.32 -4.62 -5.32
N LEU A 128 -8.80 -3.78 -4.42
CA LEU A 128 -7.66 -4.14 -3.57
C LEU A 128 -8.04 -5.10 -2.44
N THR A 129 -9.32 -5.27 -2.11
CA THR A 129 -9.74 -6.19 -1.03
C THR A 129 -9.48 -7.65 -1.37
N GLU A 130 -9.43 -8.01 -2.65
CA GLU A 130 -9.05 -9.33 -3.12
C GLU A 130 -7.53 -9.55 -3.14
N GLY A 131 -6.78 -8.47 -2.97
CA GLY A 131 -5.34 -8.44 -3.05
C GLY A 131 -4.82 -8.43 -4.49
N MET A 132 -3.96 -7.46 -4.79
CA MET A 132 -3.39 -7.27 -6.11
C MET A 132 -1.89 -7.57 -6.10
N GLU A 133 -1.48 -8.58 -6.87
CA GLU A 133 -0.06 -8.84 -7.15
C GLU A 133 0.50 -7.74 -8.04
N VAL A 134 1.66 -7.21 -7.65
CA VAL A 134 2.34 -6.13 -8.37
C VAL A 134 3.81 -6.46 -8.60
N ASN A 135 4.42 -5.80 -9.55
CA ASN A 135 5.83 -5.98 -9.86
C ASN A 135 6.62 -4.70 -9.60
N GLY A 136 7.01 -4.51 -8.34
CA GLY A 136 7.94 -3.45 -7.96
C GLY A 136 9.26 -3.58 -8.73
N LYS A 137 9.72 -2.51 -9.38
CA LYS A 137 10.96 -2.52 -10.16
C LYS A 137 12.19 -2.54 -9.28
N SER A 138 12.13 -1.77 -8.18
CA SER A 138 13.29 -1.51 -7.35
C SER A 138 13.54 -2.64 -6.34
N ALA A 139 14.72 -3.24 -6.40
CA ALA A 139 15.24 -3.93 -5.23
C ALA A 139 15.69 -2.87 -4.21
N VAL A 140 15.21 -2.94 -2.99
CA VAL A 140 15.49 -1.99 -1.91
C VAL A 140 16.52 -2.61 -0.96
N PRO A 141 17.80 -2.24 -1.04
CA PRO A 141 18.85 -2.75 -0.15
C PRO A 141 18.65 -2.24 1.28
N GLN A 142 19.34 -2.87 2.23
CA GLN A 142 19.43 -2.44 3.63
C GLN A 142 19.73 -0.94 3.75
N GLY A 143 19.04 -0.23 4.64
CA GLY A 143 19.20 1.19 4.90
C GLY A 143 18.77 2.11 3.75
N LYS A 144 18.04 1.58 2.75
CA LYS A 144 17.46 2.35 1.65
C LYS A 144 15.95 2.27 1.69
N SER A 145 15.29 3.20 0.99
CA SER A 145 13.85 3.26 0.86
C SER A 145 13.39 3.21 -0.59
N VAL A 146 12.12 2.94 -0.77
CA VAL A 146 11.37 3.17 -1.99
C VAL A 146 10.17 4.06 -1.67
N ALA A 147 9.97 5.10 -2.47
CA ALA A 147 8.83 5.99 -2.32
C ALA A 147 7.67 5.47 -3.15
N LEU A 148 6.51 5.35 -2.51
CA LEU A 148 5.23 5.08 -3.12
C LEU A 148 4.40 6.35 -3.10
N GLN A 149 3.73 6.65 -4.21
CA GLN A 149 2.76 7.72 -4.30
C GLN A 149 1.37 7.12 -4.43
N PHE A 150 0.50 7.49 -3.52
CA PHE A 150 -0.91 7.11 -3.52
C PHE A 150 -1.74 8.30 -3.96
N THR A 151 -2.60 8.11 -4.94
CA THR A 151 -3.56 9.13 -5.39
C THR A 151 -4.95 8.54 -5.29
N VAL A 152 -5.86 9.23 -4.60
CA VAL A 152 -7.26 8.82 -4.41
C VAL A 152 -8.19 9.90 -4.90
N TRP A 153 -9.29 9.51 -5.55
CA TRP A 153 -10.32 10.45 -6.00
C TRP A 153 -11.67 9.75 -6.12
N MET A 154 -12.73 10.54 -6.15
CA MET A 154 -14.06 10.09 -6.53
C MET A 154 -14.36 10.63 -7.94
N PRO A 155 -14.58 9.75 -8.95
CA PRO A 155 -14.88 10.22 -10.31
C PRO A 155 -16.19 11.02 -10.36
N GLU A 156 -16.29 11.93 -11.33
CA GLU A 156 -17.52 12.71 -11.55
C GLU A 156 -18.75 11.85 -11.84
N THR A 157 -18.50 10.65 -12.39
CA THR A 157 -19.54 9.67 -12.71
C THR A 157 -20.07 8.92 -11.49
N ALA A 158 -19.45 9.08 -10.31
CA ALA A 158 -19.95 8.50 -9.08
C ALA A 158 -21.31 9.14 -8.74
N GLY A 159 -22.29 8.31 -8.45
CA GLY A 159 -23.65 8.77 -8.18
C GLY A 159 -23.86 9.27 -6.75
N SER A 160 -25.07 9.75 -6.47
CA SER A 160 -25.47 10.23 -5.13
C SER A 160 -25.58 9.13 -4.07
N GLU A 161 -25.53 7.87 -4.46
CA GLU A 161 -25.56 6.70 -3.57
C GLU A 161 -24.39 6.61 -2.60
N TYR A 162 -23.33 7.38 -2.84
CA TYR A 162 -22.16 7.48 -1.96
C TYR A 162 -22.26 8.61 -0.95
N GLN A 163 -23.28 9.48 -1.04
CA GLN A 163 -23.45 10.61 -0.13
C GLN A 163 -23.69 10.15 1.32
N GLY A 164 -23.00 10.79 2.26
CA GLY A 164 -23.12 10.50 3.68
C GLY A 164 -22.53 9.17 4.13
N LEU A 165 -21.90 8.41 3.20
CA LEU A 165 -21.17 7.20 3.56
C LEU A 165 -19.85 7.55 4.21
N ASN A 166 -19.41 6.68 5.13
CA ASN A 166 -18.08 6.77 5.73
C ASN A 166 -17.45 5.37 5.80
N MET A 167 -16.13 5.34 5.72
CA MET A 167 -15.35 4.12 5.87
C MET A 167 -13.94 4.46 6.33
N THR A 168 -13.26 3.45 6.88
CA THR A 168 -11.81 3.41 7.02
C THR A 168 -11.28 2.31 6.13
N ALA A 169 -10.09 2.48 5.58
CA ALA A 169 -9.42 1.43 4.83
C ALA A 169 -7.96 1.34 5.25
N ASP A 170 -7.51 0.12 5.49
CA ASP A 170 -6.12 -0.22 5.73
C ASP A 170 -5.56 -0.86 4.47
N ILE A 171 -4.44 -0.35 3.97
CA ILE A 171 -3.75 -0.94 2.83
C ILE A 171 -2.48 -1.62 3.33
N ALA A 172 -2.44 -2.93 3.17
CA ALA A 172 -1.27 -3.72 3.43
C ALA A 172 -0.32 -3.69 2.22
N VAL A 173 0.95 -3.38 2.48
CA VAL A 173 2.03 -3.49 1.51
C VAL A 173 2.80 -4.76 1.80
N THR A 174 2.83 -5.69 0.85
CA THR A 174 3.59 -6.93 0.96
C THR A 174 4.90 -6.81 0.19
N VAL A 175 5.98 -7.23 0.82
CA VAL A 175 7.31 -7.27 0.21
C VAL A 175 7.84 -8.69 0.18
N ARG A 176 8.71 -8.99 -0.77
CA ARG A 176 9.38 -10.28 -0.90
C ARG A 176 10.85 -10.13 -1.25
N PHE A 177 11.63 -11.18 -1.07
CA PHE A 177 12.99 -11.25 -1.60
C PHE A 177 12.96 -11.09 -3.12
N PRO A 178 13.90 -10.31 -3.71
CA PRO A 178 14.10 -10.33 -5.14
C PRO A 178 14.38 -11.77 -5.61
N PRO A 179 13.92 -12.19 -6.81
CA PRO A 179 14.33 -13.46 -7.35
C PRO A 179 15.85 -13.52 -7.47
N ALA A 180 16.42 -14.68 -7.15
CA ALA A 180 17.83 -14.95 -7.40
C ALA A 180 18.12 -14.74 -8.90
N LYS A 181 19.18 -13.99 -9.20
CA LYS A 181 19.65 -13.83 -10.58
C LYS A 181 20.27 -15.13 -11.07
#